data_68df7130f8f619a76043fdd27cc26f16
#
_entry.id   68df7130f8f619a76043fdd27cc26f16
#
_cell.length_a   1.000
_cell.length_b   1.000
_cell.length_c   1.000
_cell.angle_alpha   90.00
_cell.angle_beta   90.00
_cell.angle_gamma   90.00
#
_symmetry.space_group_name_H-M   'P 1'
#
loop_
_entity.id
_entity.type
_entity.pdbx_description
1 polymer ?
#
loop_
_entity_poly.entity_id
_entity_poly.type
_entity_poly.pdbx_seq_one_letter_code
_entity_poly.pdbx_strand_id
1 'polypeptide(L)'
;SFPVGKVEFLSLYPMNFIEFVMAMGEKNLAQLLLTKDWNMISMFAPKFQELLKYYYYVGGMPEAVLSFSQNRDWKEVRVIQKDILSSYQRDMSKHAPSEIIPRITDLWKSLPAQLSKENRKFIYGVVREGARAREYELALQWLLDAGLIYNVYNVKAPRLPLASYENRAAFKIFVLDVGLLGAMSNLKATTIVDGNSIFTEFKGALTEQYVLQQLILRYEPYYYAKTNSTQEIDFLLQDEEDEIVPLEVKAETNVKAKSLRQFVADNQSKKAYRISMNDYQQEDWVTNVPLYAVNGLEF
;
A
#
# COMPACT_ATOMS: atom_id res chain seq x y z
N SER A 1 -11.32 -7.12 -33.52
CA SER A 1 -12.04 -7.78 -32.40
C SER A 1 -11.02 -8.40 -31.48
N PHE A 2 -11.16 -8.18 -30.22
CA PHE A 2 -10.30 -8.78 -29.20
C PHE A 2 -10.53 -10.30 -29.15
N PRO A 3 -9.49 -11.16 -29.16
CA PRO A 3 -9.66 -12.63 -29.24
C PRO A 3 -10.04 -13.19 -27.86
N VAL A 4 -11.33 -13.10 -27.52
CA VAL A 4 -11.87 -13.61 -26.25
C VAL A 4 -11.54 -15.10 -26.08
N GLY A 5 -10.98 -15.47 -24.92
CA GLY A 5 -10.63 -16.85 -24.57
C GLY A 5 -9.33 -17.38 -25.20
N LYS A 6 -8.55 -16.55 -25.89
CA LYS A 6 -7.25 -16.92 -26.51
C LYS A 6 -6.08 -16.05 -26.03
N VAL A 7 -6.27 -15.26 -24.99
CA VAL A 7 -5.27 -14.35 -24.45
C VAL A 7 -5.28 -14.49 -22.94
N GLU A 8 -4.10 -14.63 -22.36
CA GLU A 8 -3.86 -14.51 -20.92
C GLU A 8 -3.28 -13.12 -20.63
N PHE A 9 -3.75 -12.52 -19.55
CA PHE A 9 -3.23 -11.24 -19.08
C PHE A 9 -2.23 -11.49 -17.97
N LEU A 10 -1.06 -10.90 -18.09
CA LEU A 10 -0.06 -10.86 -17.04
C LEU A 10 0.04 -9.42 -16.52
N SER A 11 -0.35 -9.21 -15.28
CA SER A 11 -0.17 -7.92 -14.61
C SER A 11 1.24 -7.81 -14.05
N LEU A 12 1.96 -6.76 -14.44
CA LEU A 12 3.25 -6.42 -13.86
C LEU A 12 3.04 -5.33 -12.80
N TYR A 13 3.46 -5.66 -11.59
CA TYR A 13 3.47 -4.73 -10.46
C TYR A 13 4.89 -4.19 -10.24
N PRO A 14 5.06 -3.07 -9.52
CA PRO A 14 6.35 -2.69 -8.99
C PRO A 14 6.96 -3.85 -8.17
N MET A 15 8.29 -3.95 -8.14
CA MET A 15 8.98 -4.99 -7.38
C MET A 15 8.53 -4.96 -5.92
N ASN A 16 8.18 -6.12 -5.38
CA ASN A 16 7.84 -6.26 -3.97
C ASN A 16 9.08 -6.19 -3.07
N PHE A 17 8.89 -6.20 -1.76
CA PHE A 17 9.99 -6.06 -0.82
C PHE A 17 11.02 -7.20 -0.91
N ILE A 18 10.58 -8.44 -1.13
CA ILE A 18 11.49 -9.60 -1.26
C ILE A 18 12.32 -9.47 -2.53
N GLU A 19 11.72 -9.09 -3.65
CA GLU A 19 12.44 -8.83 -4.90
C GLU A 19 13.44 -7.68 -4.77
N PHE A 20 13.07 -6.62 -4.04
CA PHE A 20 13.97 -5.53 -3.71
C PHE A 20 15.16 -6.02 -2.87
N VAL A 21 14.94 -6.81 -1.83
CA VAL A 21 16.01 -7.40 -1.00
C VAL A 21 16.96 -8.24 -1.85
N MET A 22 16.42 -9.03 -2.79
CA MET A 22 17.23 -9.79 -3.76
C MET A 22 18.06 -8.84 -4.66
N ALA A 23 17.46 -7.77 -5.16
CA ALA A 23 18.15 -6.79 -6.00
C ALA A 23 19.26 -6.03 -5.24
N MET A 24 19.13 -5.87 -3.92
CA MET A 24 20.17 -5.30 -3.05
C MET A 24 21.36 -6.25 -2.81
N GLY A 25 21.32 -7.48 -3.34
CA GLY A 25 22.35 -8.51 -3.17
C GLY A 25 22.15 -9.42 -1.96
N GLU A 26 21.09 -9.20 -1.18
CA GLU A 26 20.81 -9.89 0.09
C GLU A 26 19.96 -11.17 -0.12
N LYS A 27 20.40 -12.05 -1.01
CA LYS A 27 19.63 -13.27 -1.39
C LYS A 27 19.30 -14.18 -0.19
N ASN A 28 20.23 -14.31 0.76
CA ASN A 28 20.01 -15.13 1.95
C ASN A 28 18.91 -14.56 2.84
N LEU A 29 18.86 -13.23 3.01
CA LEU A 29 17.81 -12.58 3.76
C LEU A 29 16.44 -12.72 3.06
N ALA A 30 16.40 -12.58 1.73
CA ALA A 30 15.19 -12.83 0.97
C ALA A 30 14.67 -14.26 1.16
N GLN A 31 15.59 -15.26 1.18
CA GLN A 31 15.23 -16.64 1.42
C GLN A 31 14.66 -16.87 2.82
N LEU A 32 15.16 -16.20 3.87
CA LEU A 32 14.59 -16.28 5.21
C LEU A 32 13.13 -15.81 5.25
N LEU A 33 12.79 -14.71 4.52
CA LEU A 33 11.41 -14.22 4.43
C LEU A 33 10.50 -15.24 3.72
N LEU A 34 10.98 -15.89 2.65
CA LEU A 34 10.22 -16.91 1.92
C LEU A 34 9.98 -18.17 2.73
N THR A 35 10.97 -18.59 3.52
CA THR A 35 10.87 -19.81 4.37
C THR A 35 10.22 -19.54 5.72
N LYS A 36 9.94 -18.28 6.06
CA LYS A 36 9.31 -17.88 7.34
C LYS A 36 10.11 -18.37 8.57
N ASP A 37 11.45 -18.34 8.47
CA ASP A 37 12.30 -18.66 9.63
C ASP A 37 12.30 -17.51 10.62
N TRP A 38 11.27 -17.47 11.46
CA TRP A 38 11.01 -16.35 12.39
C TRP A 38 12.16 -16.11 13.37
N ASN A 39 12.87 -17.15 13.78
CA ASN A 39 14.03 -17.02 14.67
C ASN A 39 15.17 -16.27 13.97
N MET A 40 15.51 -16.70 12.76
CA MET A 40 16.54 -16.03 11.97
C MET A 40 16.09 -14.65 11.51
N ILE A 41 14.84 -14.49 11.13
CA ILE A 41 14.28 -13.17 10.77
C ILE A 41 14.43 -12.19 11.94
N SER A 42 14.13 -12.59 13.19
CA SER A 42 14.30 -11.75 14.37
C SER A 42 15.79 -11.40 14.63
N MET A 43 16.71 -12.35 14.43
CA MET A 43 18.15 -12.07 14.56
C MET A 43 18.65 -11.01 13.57
N PHE A 44 18.09 -10.98 12.36
CA PHE A 44 18.43 -10.03 11.31
C PHE A 44 17.46 -8.83 11.24
N ALA A 45 16.58 -8.65 12.22
CA ALA A 45 15.60 -7.56 12.25
C ALA A 45 16.20 -6.17 11.98
N PRO A 46 17.35 -5.75 12.57
CA PRO A 46 17.94 -4.45 12.27
C PRO A 46 18.28 -4.28 10.78
N LYS A 47 18.74 -5.34 10.11
CA LYS A 47 19.07 -5.29 8.68
C LYS A 47 17.81 -5.22 7.82
N PHE A 48 16.76 -5.96 8.16
CA PHE A 48 15.47 -5.86 7.48
C PHE A 48 14.85 -4.48 7.65
N GLN A 49 14.94 -3.89 8.84
CA GLN A 49 14.45 -2.52 9.09
C GLN A 49 15.20 -1.47 8.29
N GLU A 50 16.52 -1.62 8.12
CA GLU A 50 17.32 -0.76 7.24
C GLU A 50 16.85 -0.88 5.79
N LEU A 51 16.71 -2.10 5.28
CA LEU A 51 16.24 -2.37 3.91
C LEU A 51 14.81 -1.87 3.69
N LEU A 52 13.93 -1.98 4.68
CA LEU A 52 12.57 -1.45 4.61
C LEU A 52 12.56 0.09 4.49
N LYS A 53 13.42 0.80 5.22
CA LYS A 53 13.59 2.25 5.05
C LYS A 53 14.08 2.59 3.64
N TYR A 54 15.00 1.80 3.10
CA TYR A 54 15.47 1.98 1.72
C TYR A 54 14.31 1.79 0.73
N TYR A 55 13.52 0.73 0.91
CA TYR A 55 12.36 0.48 0.07
C TYR A 55 11.30 1.59 0.15
N TYR A 56 11.06 2.17 1.33
CA TYR A 56 10.14 3.31 1.47
C TYR A 56 10.57 4.52 0.64
N TYR A 57 11.87 4.71 0.44
CA TYR A 57 12.38 5.81 -0.39
C TYR A 57 12.49 5.43 -1.87
N VAL A 58 13.06 4.28 -2.16
CA VAL A 58 13.35 3.83 -3.54
C VAL A 58 12.09 3.32 -4.23
N GLY A 59 11.22 2.61 -3.50
CA GLY A 59 10.07 1.91 -4.04
C GLY A 59 10.46 0.64 -4.79
N GLY A 60 9.50 0.14 -5.57
CA GLY A 60 9.65 -1.06 -6.40
C GLY A 60 9.77 -0.78 -7.89
N MET A 61 9.90 0.48 -8.33
CA MET A 61 10.09 0.79 -9.76
C MET A 61 11.44 0.27 -10.25
N PRO A 62 11.50 -0.65 -11.25
CA PRO A 62 12.71 -1.38 -11.60
C PRO A 62 13.93 -0.50 -11.90
N GLU A 63 13.74 0.62 -12.60
CA GLU A 63 14.83 1.56 -12.93
C GLU A 63 15.40 2.21 -11.66
N ALA A 64 14.54 2.63 -10.73
CA ALA A 64 14.97 3.21 -9.46
C ALA A 64 15.70 2.19 -8.58
N VAL A 65 15.20 0.93 -8.54
CA VAL A 65 15.83 -0.16 -7.82
C VAL A 65 17.19 -0.50 -8.41
N LEU A 66 17.30 -0.58 -9.74
CA LEU A 66 18.55 -0.88 -10.43
C LEU A 66 19.62 0.20 -10.14
N SER A 67 19.29 1.48 -10.32
CA SER A 67 20.19 2.59 -10.02
C SER A 67 20.66 2.56 -8.57
N PHE A 68 19.74 2.37 -7.62
CA PHE A 68 20.08 2.31 -6.20
C PHE A 68 20.94 1.09 -5.85
N SER A 69 20.69 -0.06 -6.46
CA SER A 69 21.47 -1.27 -6.22
C SER A 69 22.95 -1.11 -6.63
N GLN A 70 23.20 -0.35 -7.68
CA GLN A 70 24.54 -0.11 -8.26
C GLN A 70 25.28 1.04 -7.59
N ASN A 71 24.60 2.18 -7.40
CA ASN A 71 25.25 3.45 -7.09
C ASN A 71 25.03 3.92 -5.64
N ARG A 72 23.98 3.42 -4.97
CA ARG A 72 23.54 3.89 -3.62
C ARG A 72 23.32 5.41 -3.57
N ASP A 73 23.00 6.03 -4.71
CA ASP A 73 22.76 7.48 -4.80
C ASP A 73 21.28 7.83 -4.68
N TRP A 74 20.91 8.39 -3.54
CA TRP A 74 19.55 8.85 -3.24
C TRP A 74 19.05 9.96 -4.17
N LYS A 75 19.97 10.81 -4.66
CA LYS A 75 19.61 11.93 -5.54
C LYS A 75 19.28 11.42 -6.93
N GLU A 76 20.07 10.47 -7.44
CA GLU A 76 19.82 9.83 -8.73
C GLU A 76 18.47 9.10 -8.73
N VAL A 77 18.18 8.33 -7.67
CA VAL A 77 16.86 7.69 -7.49
C VAL A 77 15.72 8.69 -7.57
N ARG A 78 15.87 9.85 -6.91
CA ARG A 78 14.81 10.89 -6.93
C ARG A 78 14.65 11.52 -8.31
N VAL A 79 15.71 11.66 -9.10
CA VAL A 79 15.63 12.11 -10.49
C VAL A 79 14.83 11.09 -11.31
N ILE A 80 15.19 9.81 -11.24
CA ILE A 80 14.46 8.73 -11.94
C ILE A 80 12.97 8.72 -11.58
N GLN A 81 12.64 8.78 -10.29
CA GLN A 81 11.23 8.81 -9.86
C GLN A 81 10.47 10.02 -10.41
N LYS A 82 11.09 11.19 -10.46
CA LYS A 82 10.48 12.40 -11.05
C LYS A 82 10.30 12.27 -12.57
N ASP A 83 11.23 11.62 -13.25
CA ASP A 83 11.13 11.37 -14.69
C ASP A 83 10.00 10.37 -15.00
N ILE A 84 9.85 9.32 -14.18
CA ILE A 84 8.70 8.39 -14.25
C ILE A 84 7.38 9.15 -14.06
N LEU A 85 7.24 9.95 -13.00
CA LEU A 85 6.04 10.74 -12.73
C LEU A 85 5.72 11.72 -13.87
N SER A 86 6.76 12.36 -14.43
CA SER A 86 6.62 13.28 -15.57
C SER A 86 6.20 12.54 -16.84
N SER A 87 6.68 11.31 -17.03
CA SER A 87 6.28 10.45 -18.14
C SER A 87 4.81 10.06 -18.03
N TYR A 88 4.34 9.64 -16.85
CA TYR A 88 2.92 9.37 -16.60
C TYR A 88 2.03 10.59 -16.89
N GLN A 89 2.44 11.79 -16.46
CA GLN A 89 1.68 13.00 -16.75
C GLN A 89 1.59 13.31 -18.27
N ARG A 90 2.66 13.06 -19.02
CA ARG A 90 2.65 13.18 -20.49
C ARG A 90 1.73 12.13 -21.13
N ASP A 91 1.75 10.91 -20.64
CA ASP A 91 0.89 9.84 -21.15
C ASP A 91 -0.59 10.10 -20.84
N MET A 92 -0.91 10.59 -19.65
CA MET A 92 -2.27 11.07 -19.32
C MET A 92 -2.74 12.12 -20.33
N SER A 93 -1.90 13.09 -20.65
CA SER A 93 -2.24 14.17 -21.59
C SER A 93 -2.37 13.70 -23.04
N LYS A 94 -1.70 12.60 -23.41
CA LYS A 94 -1.69 12.07 -24.76
C LYS A 94 -2.81 11.08 -25.03
N HIS A 95 -3.16 10.26 -24.05
CA HIS A 95 -4.03 9.10 -24.23
C HIS A 95 -5.41 9.23 -23.57
N ALA A 96 -5.57 10.11 -22.58
CA ALA A 96 -6.88 10.33 -21.99
C ALA A 96 -7.78 11.22 -22.88
N PRO A 97 -9.10 11.03 -22.84
CA PRO A 97 -10.04 11.96 -23.47
C PRO A 97 -9.81 13.40 -23.01
N SER A 98 -9.77 14.36 -23.95
CA SER A 98 -9.38 15.75 -23.67
C SER A 98 -10.23 16.42 -22.58
N GLU A 99 -11.51 16.02 -22.49
CA GLU A 99 -12.48 16.59 -21.54
C GLU A 99 -12.17 16.23 -20.08
N ILE A 100 -11.48 15.12 -19.83
CA ILE A 100 -11.19 14.66 -18.47
C ILE A 100 -9.74 14.89 -18.05
N ILE A 101 -8.83 15.29 -18.94
CA ILE A 101 -7.41 15.55 -18.61
C ILE A 101 -7.23 16.51 -17.41
N PRO A 102 -7.94 17.65 -17.33
CA PRO A 102 -7.80 18.53 -16.18
C PRO A 102 -8.18 17.84 -14.85
N ARG A 103 -9.24 17.02 -14.87
CA ARG A 103 -9.70 16.28 -13.68
C ARG A 103 -8.75 15.16 -13.27
N ILE A 104 -8.15 14.44 -14.25
CA ILE A 104 -7.09 13.48 -13.99
C ILE A 104 -5.91 14.17 -13.32
N THR A 105 -5.49 15.32 -13.83
CA THR A 105 -4.39 16.11 -13.28
C THR A 105 -4.68 16.58 -11.85
N ASP A 106 -5.88 17.04 -11.57
CA ASP A 106 -6.30 17.46 -10.24
C ASP A 106 -6.30 16.29 -9.25
N LEU A 107 -6.87 15.13 -9.65
CA LEU A 107 -6.85 13.90 -8.86
C LEU A 107 -5.41 13.48 -8.56
N TRP A 108 -4.57 13.37 -9.60
CA TRP A 108 -3.18 12.94 -9.48
C TRP A 108 -2.40 13.81 -8.49
N LYS A 109 -2.53 15.13 -8.59
CA LYS A 109 -1.87 16.07 -7.68
C LYS A 109 -2.41 16.00 -6.25
N SER A 110 -3.64 15.56 -6.05
CA SER A 110 -4.26 15.48 -4.72
C SER A 110 -3.84 14.23 -3.92
N LEU A 111 -3.27 13.21 -4.57
CA LEU A 111 -2.97 11.90 -3.94
C LEU A 111 -2.15 12.01 -2.65
N PRO A 112 -1.04 12.79 -2.57
CA PRO A 112 -0.31 12.95 -1.31
C PRO A 112 -1.18 13.52 -0.18
N ALA A 113 -2.03 14.49 -0.49
CA ALA A 113 -2.94 15.11 0.49
C ALA A 113 -4.08 14.17 0.92
N GLN A 114 -4.53 13.27 0.05
CA GLN A 114 -5.51 12.24 0.41
C GLN A 114 -4.92 11.24 1.40
N LEU A 115 -3.69 10.77 1.15
CA LEU A 115 -3.01 9.76 1.93
C LEU A 115 -2.47 10.28 3.27
N SER A 116 -2.17 11.57 3.39
CA SER A 116 -1.71 12.18 4.64
C SER A 116 -2.79 12.36 5.71
N LYS A 117 -4.06 12.10 5.37
CA LYS A 117 -5.17 12.21 6.33
C LYS A 117 -5.22 11.06 7.31
N GLU A 118 -5.75 11.33 8.48
CA GLU A 118 -5.82 10.36 9.58
C GLU A 118 -6.60 9.09 9.21
N ASN A 119 -7.78 9.24 8.56
CA ASN A 119 -8.63 8.11 8.18
C ASN A 119 -8.47 7.67 6.71
N ARG A 120 -7.65 8.37 5.92
CA ARG A 120 -7.30 8.10 4.50
C ARG A 120 -8.48 7.81 3.55
N LYS A 121 -9.71 8.00 4.01
CA LYS A 121 -10.89 7.92 3.17
C LYS A 121 -10.82 9.00 2.10
N PHE A 122 -11.06 8.62 0.83
CA PHE A 122 -11.03 9.57 -0.27
C PHE A 122 -12.11 10.64 -0.13
N ILE A 123 -11.73 11.90 -0.28
CA ILE A 123 -12.63 13.06 -0.17
C ILE A 123 -12.46 13.94 -1.40
N TYR A 124 -13.50 14.06 -2.20
CA TYR A 124 -13.50 14.90 -3.41
C TYR A 124 -13.16 16.37 -3.13
N GLY A 125 -13.60 16.92 -2.00
CA GLY A 125 -13.28 18.29 -1.58
C GLY A 125 -11.79 18.55 -1.35
N VAL A 126 -10.94 17.50 -1.20
CA VAL A 126 -9.47 17.64 -1.14
C VAL A 126 -8.86 17.76 -2.53
N VAL A 127 -9.51 17.20 -3.55
CA VAL A 127 -9.10 17.40 -4.93
C VAL A 127 -9.27 18.87 -5.31
N ARG A 128 -10.45 19.40 -5.01
CA ARG A 128 -10.82 20.81 -5.23
C ARG A 128 -12.01 21.18 -4.36
N GLU A 129 -12.05 22.38 -3.82
CA GLU A 129 -13.21 22.88 -3.08
C GLU A 129 -14.48 22.78 -3.93
N GLY A 130 -15.54 22.21 -3.35
CA GLY A 130 -16.83 21.99 -4.03
C GLY A 130 -16.86 20.83 -5.05
N ALA A 131 -15.78 20.08 -5.21
CA ALA A 131 -15.73 18.92 -6.12
C ALA A 131 -16.76 17.85 -5.72
N ARG A 132 -17.44 17.28 -6.73
CA ARG A 132 -18.44 16.21 -6.57
C ARG A 132 -18.02 14.94 -7.28
N ALA A 133 -18.43 13.78 -6.75
CA ALA A 133 -18.09 12.46 -7.29
C ALA A 133 -18.34 12.37 -8.81
N ARG A 134 -19.54 12.75 -9.28
CA ARG A 134 -19.93 12.68 -10.68
C ARG A 134 -19.00 13.42 -11.66
N GLU A 135 -18.23 14.40 -11.16
CA GLU A 135 -17.34 15.21 -12.00
C GLU A 135 -15.99 14.52 -12.22
N TYR A 136 -15.59 13.65 -11.29
CA TYR A 136 -14.28 13.00 -11.25
C TYR A 136 -14.31 11.49 -11.50
N GLU A 137 -15.51 10.88 -11.61
CA GLU A 137 -15.70 9.44 -11.75
C GLU A 137 -14.92 8.86 -12.95
N LEU A 138 -15.06 9.47 -14.13
CA LEU A 138 -14.35 9.04 -15.33
C LEU A 138 -12.83 9.23 -15.20
N ALA A 139 -12.40 10.30 -14.55
CA ALA A 139 -10.98 10.56 -14.34
C ALA A 139 -10.37 9.56 -13.33
N LEU A 140 -11.12 9.23 -12.29
CA LEU A 140 -10.74 8.20 -11.31
C LEU A 140 -10.63 6.83 -11.99
N GLN A 141 -11.66 6.46 -12.78
CA GLN A 141 -11.67 5.19 -13.51
C GLN A 141 -10.48 5.10 -14.48
N TRP A 142 -10.18 6.18 -15.18
CA TRP A 142 -9.04 6.20 -16.10
C TRP A 142 -7.70 5.92 -15.38
N LEU A 143 -7.49 6.50 -14.20
CA LEU A 143 -6.28 6.26 -13.40
C LEU A 143 -6.20 4.82 -12.88
N LEU A 144 -7.35 4.23 -12.52
CA LEU A 144 -7.46 2.81 -12.12
C LEU A 144 -7.14 1.88 -13.29
N ASP A 145 -7.75 2.12 -14.46
CA ASP A 145 -7.55 1.30 -15.67
C ASP A 145 -6.11 1.39 -16.18
N ALA A 146 -5.46 2.53 -15.98
CA ALA A 146 -4.05 2.73 -16.28
C ALA A 146 -3.11 2.07 -15.24
N GLY A 147 -3.63 1.52 -14.15
CA GLY A 147 -2.84 0.89 -13.08
C GLY A 147 -1.96 1.86 -12.28
N LEU A 148 -2.27 3.16 -12.32
CA LEU A 148 -1.48 4.19 -11.63
C LEU A 148 -1.91 4.39 -10.17
N ILE A 149 -3.11 3.96 -9.84
CA ILE A 149 -3.70 4.00 -8.51
C ILE A 149 -4.49 2.71 -8.23
N TYR A 150 -4.72 2.45 -6.95
CA TYR A 150 -5.58 1.38 -6.46
C TYR A 150 -6.65 1.93 -5.54
N ASN A 151 -7.87 1.38 -5.63
CA ASN A 151 -8.93 1.62 -4.66
C ASN A 151 -9.06 0.45 -3.70
N VAL A 152 -9.18 0.76 -2.42
CA VAL A 152 -9.56 -0.19 -1.38
C VAL A 152 -10.95 0.23 -0.90
N TYR A 153 -11.97 -0.56 -1.20
CA TYR A 153 -13.35 -0.23 -0.89
C TYR A 153 -13.71 -0.57 0.56
N ASN A 154 -14.59 0.24 1.14
CA ASN A 154 -15.23 -0.10 2.40
C ASN A 154 -16.22 -1.24 2.20
N VAL A 155 -16.29 -2.16 3.16
CA VAL A 155 -17.41 -3.11 3.23
C VAL A 155 -18.45 -2.65 4.25
N LYS A 156 -19.74 -2.70 3.88
CA LYS A 156 -20.85 -2.29 4.76
C LYS A 156 -21.04 -3.24 5.94
N ALA A 157 -20.70 -4.50 5.72
CA ALA A 157 -20.72 -5.56 6.74
C ALA A 157 -19.58 -6.54 6.47
N PRO A 158 -18.86 -7.01 7.50
CA PRO A 158 -17.79 -8.00 7.34
C PRO A 158 -18.43 -9.40 7.19
N ARG A 159 -18.93 -9.68 5.99
CA ARG A 159 -19.57 -10.96 5.61
C ARG A 159 -19.05 -11.41 4.25
N LEU A 160 -19.07 -12.70 4.02
CA LEU A 160 -18.62 -13.33 2.79
C LEU A 160 -19.74 -13.45 1.74
N PRO A 161 -19.39 -13.39 0.46
CA PRO A 161 -18.09 -12.89 -0.04
C PRO A 161 -17.97 -11.37 0.16
N LEU A 162 -16.79 -10.86 0.51
CA LEU A 162 -16.57 -9.43 0.80
C LEU A 162 -17.03 -8.52 -0.32
N ALA A 163 -16.81 -8.91 -1.58
CA ALA A 163 -17.23 -8.17 -2.77
C ALA A 163 -18.73 -7.87 -2.81
N SER A 164 -19.56 -8.74 -2.25
CA SER A 164 -21.03 -8.54 -2.19
C SER A 164 -21.45 -7.43 -1.23
N TYR A 165 -20.59 -7.06 -0.31
CA TYR A 165 -20.84 -6.02 0.70
C TYR A 165 -20.07 -4.74 0.45
N GLU A 166 -19.44 -4.61 -0.72
CA GLU A 166 -18.68 -3.44 -1.14
C GLU A 166 -19.53 -2.16 -1.12
N ASN A 167 -18.94 -1.10 -0.61
CA ASN A 167 -19.49 0.25 -0.65
C ASN A 167 -18.66 1.14 -1.58
N ARG A 168 -19.03 1.19 -2.86
CA ARG A 168 -18.33 1.99 -3.88
C ARG A 168 -18.29 3.50 -3.61
N ALA A 169 -19.18 4.00 -2.74
CA ALA A 169 -19.17 5.40 -2.34
C ALA A 169 -18.13 5.75 -1.27
N ALA A 170 -17.49 4.73 -0.69
CA ALA A 170 -16.49 4.92 0.36
C ALA A 170 -15.27 4.03 0.08
N PHE A 171 -14.14 4.66 -0.25
CA PHE A 171 -12.91 3.97 -0.56
C PHE A 171 -11.70 4.76 -0.08
N LYS A 172 -10.59 4.06 0.13
CA LYS A 172 -9.24 4.63 0.24
C LYS A 172 -8.57 4.56 -1.14
N ILE A 173 -7.70 5.52 -1.43
CA ILE A 173 -6.94 5.55 -2.68
C ILE A 173 -5.46 5.42 -2.38
N PHE A 174 -4.74 4.66 -3.20
CA PHE A 174 -3.31 4.44 -3.05
C PHE A 174 -2.62 4.61 -4.41
N VAL A 175 -1.36 5.02 -4.38
CA VAL A 175 -0.52 5.11 -5.57
C VAL A 175 0.05 3.73 -5.90
N LEU A 176 0.45 3.50 -7.15
CA LEU A 176 1.00 2.19 -7.54
C LEU A 176 2.30 1.83 -6.80
N ASP A 177 3.06 2.82 -6.32
CA ASP A 177 4.38 2.59 -5.70
C ASP A 177 4.68 3.55 -4.55
N VAL A 178 5.25 3.02 -3.45
CA VAL A 178 5.57 3.80 -2.25
C VAL A 178 6.68 4.83 -2.48
N GLY A 179 7.67 4.52 -3.31
CA GLY A 179 8.75 5.45 -3.65
C GLY A 179 8.24 6.61 -4.50
N LEU A 180 7.32 6.35 -5.43
CA LEU A 180 6.66 7.39 -6.21
C LEU A 180 5.79 8.28 -5.32
N LEU A 181 5.08 7.73 -4.33
CA LEU A 181 4.35 8.53 -3.33
C LEU A 181 5.29 9.46 -2.58
N GLY A 182 6.46 8.95 -2.14
CA GLY A 182 7.52 9.74 -1.51
C GLY A 182 8.04 10.87 -2.42
N ALA A 183 8.18 10.60 -3.72
CA ALA A 183 8.59 11.59 -4.71
C ALA A 183 7.52 12.67 -4.95
N MET A 184 6.25 12.28 -5.06
CA MET A 184 5.11 13.21 -5.16
C MET A 184 5.01 14.13 -3.95
N SER A 185 5.33 13.60 -2.76
CA SER A 185 5.33 14.33 -1.49
C SER A 185 6.62 15.13 -1.23
N ASN A 186 7.58 15.11 -2.15
CA ASN A 186 8.91 15.73 -2.00
C ASN A 186 9.67 15.29 -0.73
N LEU A 187 9.44 14.07 -0.24
CA LEU A 187 10.16 13.54 0.92
C LEU A 187 11.64 13.35 0.61
N LYS A 188 12.50 13.83 1.50
CA LYS A 188 13.96 13.69 1.38
C LYS A 188 14.41 12.33 1.90
N ALA A 189 15.54 11.82 1.39
CA ALA A 189 16.15 10.58 1.89
C ALA A 189 16.45 10.65 3.39
N THR A 190 17.04 11.76 3.86
CA THR A 190 17.31 12.00 5.28
C THR A 190 16.05 11.95 6.14
N THR A 191 14.90 12.37 5.62
CA THR A 191 13.63 12.30 6.33
C THR A 191 13.23 10.85 6.64
N ILE A 192 13.38 9.95 5.66
CA ILE A 192 12.96 8.55 5.77
C ILE A 192 14.02 7.69 6.49
N VAL A 193 15.29 7.85 6.10
CA VAL A 193 16.39 7.01 6.59
C VAL A 193 16.76 7.36 8.03
N ASP A 194 16.87 8.65 8.34
CA ASP A 194 17.29 9.13 9.66
C ASP A 194 16.10 9.24 10.65
N GLY A 195 14.88 9.34 10.14
CA GLY A 195 13.65 9.39 10.94
C GLY A 195 13.47 10.71 11.72
N ASN A 196 13.08 11.78 11.02
CA ASN A 196 12.76 13.07 11.68
C ASN A 196 11.24 13.23 11.95
N SER A 197 10.83 14.37 12.53
CA SER A 197 9.42 14.68 12.85
C SER A 197 8.51 14.64 11.61
N ILE A 198 8.98 15.08 10.45
CA ILE A 198 8.22 15.03 9.19
C ILE A 198 7.95 13.58 8.77
N PHE A 199 8.92 12.68 8.96
CA PHE A 199 8.71 11.27 8.72
C PHE A 199 7.67 10.68 9.66
N THR A 200 7.68 11.07 10.94
CA THR A 200 6.72 10.59 11.93
C THR A 200 5.28 10.92 11.53
N GLU A 201 5.01 12.11 11.01
CA GLU A 201 3.67 12.50 10.54
C GLU A 201 3.23 11.71 9.30
N PHE A 202 4.14 11.47 8.35
CA PHE A 202 3.83 10.79 7.09
C PHE A 202 4.06 9.27 7.12
N LYS A 203 4.71 8.75 8.15
CA LYS A 203 5.10 7.34 8.29
C LYS A 203 3.90 6.38 8.19
N GLY A 204 2.78 6.72 8.81
CA GLY A 204 1.57 5.91 8.72
C GLY A 204 1.07 5.76 7.29
N ALA A 205 1.08 6.84 6.50
CA ALA A 205 0.67 6.82 5.09
C ALA A 205 1.58 5.93 4.24
N LEU A 206 2.91 6.08 4.40
CA LEU A 206 3.89 5.24 3.70
C LEU A 206 3.75 3.77 4.10
N THR A 207 3.48 3.49 5.38
CA THR A 207 3.37 2.11 5.88
C THR A 207 2.14 1.41 5.33
N GLU A 208 0.95 2.06 5.31
CA GLU A 208 -0.23 1.45 4.69
C GLU A 208 -0.07 1.33 3.17
N GLN A 209 0.51 2.33 2.51
CA GLN A 209 0.85 2.27 1.08
C GLN A 209 1.75 1.07 0.79
N TYR A 210 2.78 0.88 1.59
CA TYR A 210 3.69 -0.27 1.48
C TYR A 210 2.95 -1.59 1.68
N VAL A 211 2.16 -1.73 2.75
CA VAL A 211 1.43 -2.96 3.04
C VAL A 211 0.46 -3.29 1.91
N LEU A 212 -0.31 -2.32 1.42
CA LEU A 212 -1.17 -2.54 0.25
C LEU A 212 -0.37 -3.06 -0.94
N GLN A 213 0.75 -2.43 -1.27
CA GLN A 213 1.61 -2.81 -2.41
C GLN A 213 2.11 -4.26 -2.29
N GLN A 214 2.26 -4.80 -1.07
CA GLN A 214 2.60 -6.21 -0.88
C GLN A 214 1.37 -7.12 -0.99
N LEU A 215 0.18 -6.67 -0.55
CA LEU A 215 -1.04 -7.48 -0.52
C LEU A 215 -1.68 -7.69 -1.90
N ILE A 216 -1.72 -6.63 -2.74
CA ILE A 216 -2.42 -6.67 -4.04
C ILE A 216 -1.85 -7.67 -5.04
N LEU A 217 -0.67 -8.21 -4.77
CA LEU A 217 -0.06 -9.25 -5.61
C LEU A 217 -0.84 -10.57 -5.58
N ARG A 218 -1.59 -10.81 -4.50
CA ARG A 218 -2.29 -12.07 -4.25
C ARG A 218 -3.73 -11.90 -3.79
N TYR A 219 -4.09 -10.76 -3.21
CA TYR A 219 -5.38 -10.51 -2.57
C TYR A 219 -6.06 -9.29 -3.18
N GLU A 220 -7.38 -9.25 -3.06
CA GLU A 220 -8.21 -8.05 -3.27
C GLU A 220 -8.59 -7.47 -1.90
N PRO A 221 -7.83 -6.46 -1.39
CA PRO A 221 -8.06 -5.93 -0.07
C PRO A 221 -9.28 -5.00 -0.03
N TYR A 222 -10.02 -5.11 1.05
CA TYR A 222 -11.09 -4.19 1.48
C TYR A 222 -10.67 -3.51 2.78
N TYR A 223 -11.45 -2.53 3.25
CA TYR A 223 -11.33 -2.03 4.61
C TYR A 223 -12.70 -2.00 5.30
N TYR A 224 -12.71 -1.91 6.61
CA TYR A 224 -13.95 -1.77 7.36
C TYR A 224 -13.90 -0.56 8.28
N ALA A 225 -14.93 0.28 8.20
CA ALA A 225 -15.15 1.38 9.11
C ALA A 225 -16.59 1.34 9.58
N LYS A 226 -16.79 1.17 10.90
CA LYS A 226 -18.13 1.10 11.50
C LYS A 226 -18.77 2.49 11.51
N THR A 227 -19.98 2.59 11.00
CA THR A 227 -20.73 3.85 10.97
C THR A 227 -20.93 4.38 12.39
N ASN A 228 -20.72 5.69 12.60
CA ASN A 228 -20.83 6.37 13.89
C ASN A 228 -19.91 5.82 15.00
N SER A 229 -18.76 5.28 14.63
CA SER A 229 -17.76 4.73 15.54
C SER A 229 -16.35 5.12 15.08
N THR A 230 -15.40 5.04 16.00
CA THR A 230 -13.96 5.16 15.69
C THR A 230 -13.33 3.82 15.32
N GLN A 231 -14.13 2.74 15.25
CA GLN A 231 -13.66 1.41 14.89
C GLN A 231 -13.37 1.37 13.38
N GLU A 232 -12.12 1.20 13.05
CA GLU A 232 -11.63 1.01 11.67
C GLU A 232 -10.64 -0.15 11.66
N ILE A 233 -10.70 -0.97 10.59
CA ILE A 233 -9.75 -2.02 10.26
C ILE A 233 -9.10 -1.63 8.93
N ASP A 234 -7.79 -1.55 8.91
CA ASP A 234 -7.03 -1.02 7.78
C ASP A 234 -7.23 -1.85 6.52
N PHE A 235 -7.15 -3.19 6.63
CA PHE A 235 -7.45 -4.12 5.56
C PHE A 235 -8.28 -5.31 6.04
N LEU A 236 -9.22 -5.74 5.19
CA LEU A 236 -9.90 -7.03 5.29
C LEU A 236 -9.57 -7.85 4.05
N LEU A 237 -9.17 -9.08 4.24
CA LEU A 237 -8.94 -10.04 3.17
C LEU A 237 -9.97 -11.18 3.28
N GLN A 238 -10.29 -11.80 2.17
CA GLN A 238 -10.91 -13.11 2.11
C GLN A 238 -9.81 -14.10 1.76
N ASP A 239 -9.59 -15.11 2.60
CA ASP A 239 -8.59 -16.14 2.36
C ASP A 239 -9.15 -17.30 1.50
N GLU A 240 -8.30 -18.29 1.18
CA GLU A 240 -8.68 -19.46 0.38
C GLU A 240 -9.65 -20.41 1.13
N GLU A 241 -9.76 -20.28 2.44
CA GLU A 241 -10.67 -21.08 3.29
C GLU A 241 -12.02 -20.37 3.49
N ASP A 242 -12.29 -19.30 2.73
CA ASP A 242 -13.48 -18.44 2.90
C ASP A 242 -13.62 -17.85 4.31
N GLU A 243 -12.47 -17.44 4.91
CA GLU A 243 -12.47 -16.73 6.18
C GLU A 243 -12.18 -15.24 5.97
N ILE A 244 -12.73 -14.40 6.83
CA ILE A 244 -12.43 -12.97 6.84
C ILE A 244 -11.21 -12.74 7.74
N VAL A 245 -10.15 -12.23 7.16
CA VAL A 245 -8.89 -11.95 7.83
C VAL A 245 -8.72 -10.44 8.01
N PRO A 246 -8.94 -9.89 9.22
CA PRO A 246 -8.68 -8.49 9.51
C PRO A 246 -7.20 -8.24 9.76
N LEU A 247 -6.68 -7.16 9.15
CA LEU A 247 -5.31 -6.67 9.33
C LEU A 247 -5.32 -5.25 9.88
N GLU A 248 -4.56 -5.02 10.94
CA GLU A 248 -4.25 -3.70 11.50
C GLU A 248 -2.80 -3.36 11.21
N VAL A 249 -2.54 -2.21 10.63
CA VAL A 249 -1.19 -1.74 10.27
C VAL A 249 -0.71 -0.72 11.29
N LYS A 250 0.46 -0.94 11.86
CA LYS A 250 1.12 -0.04 12.81
C LYS A 250 2.54 0.29 12.35
N ALA A 251 2.79 1.57 12.14
CA ALA A 251 4.11 2.05 11.73
C ALA A 251 5.16 2.02 12.87
N GLU A 252 4.74 1.78 14.09
CA GLU A 252 5.52 1.85 15.33
C GLU A 252 5.53 0.51 16.08
N THR A 253 6.29 0.46 17.17
CA THR A 253 6.32 -0.67 18.11
C THR A 253 5.20 -0.61 19.16
N ASN A 254 4.58 0.56 19.40
CA ASN A 254 3.45 0.67 20.32
C ASN A 254 2.16 0.22 19.62
N VAL A 255 1.73 -0.97 19.95
CA VAL A 255 0.76 -1.75 19.16
C VAL A 255 -0.60 -1.93 19.87
N LYS A 256 -1.14 -0.86 20.46
CA LYS A 256 -2.52 -0.92 20.95
C LYS A 256 -3.49 -1.07 19.76
N ALA A 257 -4.10 -2.25 19.61
CA ALA A 257 -5.01 -2.60 18.53
C ALA A 257 -6.46 -2.77 19.04
N LYS A 258 -7.01 -1.72 19.65
CA LYS A 258 -8.37 -1.77 20.25
C LYS A 258 -9.45 -2.07 19.21
N SER A 259 -9.38 -1.42 18.03
CA SER A 259 -10.34 -1.64 16.95
C SER A 259 -10.29 -3.08 16.45
N LEU A 260 -9.07 -3.62 16.24
CA LEU A 260 -8.88 -5.00 15.80
C LEU A 260 -9.44 -5.99 16.83
N ARG A 261 -9.14 -5.81 18.12
CA ARG A 261 -9.61 -6.69 19.19
C ARG A 261 -11.14 -6.70 19.28
N GLN A 262 -11.75 -5.51 19.17
CA GLN A 262 -13.21 -5.40 19.18
C GLN A 262 -13.82 -6.06 17.93
N PHE A 263 -13.19 -5.88 16.76
CA PHE A 263 -13.64 -6.51 15.53
C PHE A 263 -13.59 -8.02 15.62
N VAL A 264 -12.49 -8.59 16.12
CA VAL A 264 -12.33 -10.05 16.32
C VAL A 264 -13.42 -10.59 17.24
N ALA A 265 -13.72 -9.90 18.35
CA ALA A 265 -14.76 -10.31 19.29
C ALA A 265 -16.17 -10.22 18.67
N ASP A 266 -16.49 -9.12 17.97
CA ASP A 266 -17.80 -8.88 17.35
C ASP A 266 -18.10 -9.89 16.22
N ASN A 267 -17.08 -10.32 15.48
CA ASN A 267 -17.21 -11.16 14.27
C ASN A 267 -16.70 -12.60 14.47
N GLN A 268 -16.18 -12.95 15.64
CA GLN A 268 -15.62 -14.26 15.96
C GLN A 268 -14.55 -14.71 14.94
N SER A 269 -13.68 -13.75 14.53
CA SER A 269 -12.65 -14.01 13.53
C SER A 269 -11.66 -15.05 14.05
N LYS A 270 -11.40 -16.09 13.26
CA LYS A 270 -10.46 -17.16 13.61
C LYS A 270 -9.01 -16.74 13.46
N LYS A 271 -8.75 -15.87 12.51
CA LYS A 271 -7.43 -15.30 12.19
C LYS A 271 -7.50 -13.78 12.31
N ALA A 272 -6.49 -13.16 12.87
CA ALA A 272 -6.33 -11.69 12.87
C ALA A 272 -4.84 -11.35 12.90
N TYR A 273 -4.45 -10.35 12.15
CA TYR A 273 -3.05 -9.98 12.06
C TYR A 273 -2.83 -8.50 12.39
N ARG A 274 -1.74 -8.26 13.08
CA ARG A 274 -1.19 -6.94 13.33
C ARG A 274 0.16 -6.85 12.63
N ILE A 275 0.26 -5.99 11.66
CA ILE A 275 1.49 -5.76 10.88
C ILE A 275 2.21 -4.57 11.50
N SER A 276 3.38 -4.78 12.10
CA SER A 276 4.08 -3.73 12.85
C SER A 276 5.61 -3.86 12.77
N MET A 277 6.33 -2.98 13.48
CA MET A 277 7.79 -3.06 13.58
C MET A 277 8.28 -4.07 14.62
N ASN A 278 7.36 -4.72 15.37
CA ASN A 278 7.72 -5.77 16.32
C ASN A 278 8.00 -7.09 15.60
N ASP A 279 8.76 -7.95 16.27
CA ASP A 279 9.02 -9.31 15.82
C ASP A 279 7.75 -10.15 15.70
N TYR A 280 7.86 -11.27 14.99
CA TYR A 280 6.77 -12.24 14.90
C TYR A 280 6.39 -12.75 16.29
N GLN A 281 5.11 -12.65 16.62
CA GLN A 281 4.57 -13.14 17.89
C GLN A 281 3.12 -13.59 17.69
N GLN A 282 2.83 -14.80 18.10
CA GLN A 282 1.46 -15.32 18.12
C GLN A 282 0.88 -15.17 19.52
N GLU A 283 -0.20 -14.42 19.63
CA GLU A 283 -1.03 -14.26 20.82
C GLU A 283 -2.36 -15.04 20.61
N ASP A 284 -3.14 -15.24 21.67
CA ASP A 284 -4.40 -16.02 21.60
C ASP A 284 -5.41 -15.51 20.57
N TRP A 285 -5.40 -14.21 20.25
CA TRP A 285 -6.41 -13.56 19.41
C TRP A 285 -5.83 -12.83 18.21
N VAL A 286 -4.51 -12.66 18.12
CA VAL A 286 -3.83 -11.93 17.05
C VAL A 286 -2.42 -12.45 16.84
N THR A 287 -1.99 -12.50 15.60
CA THR A 287 -0.59 -12.74 15.23
C THR A 287 0.05 -11.42 14.82
N ASN A 288 1.12 -11.01 15.51
CA ASN A 288 1.96 -9.91 15.07
C ASN A 288 2.96 -10.40 14.02
N VAL A 289 3.03 -9.67 12.92
CA VAL A 289 3.97 -9.95 11.82
C VAL A 289 4.82 -8.72 11.58
N PRO A 290 6.15 -8.86 11.47
CA PRO A 290 7.02 -7.76 11.10
C PRO A 290 6.64 -7.17 9.74
N LEU A 291 6.64 -5.83 9.63
CA LEU A 291 6.34 -5.12 8.38
C LEU A 291 7.14 -5.68 7.19
N TYR A 292 8.43 -5.94 7.38
CA TYR A 292 9.30 -6.46 6.33
C TYR A 292 9.02 -7.91 5.92
N ALA A 293 8.15 -8.62 6.64
CA ALA A 293 7.79 -10.01 6.34
C ALA A 293 6.37 -10.19 5.77
N VAL A 294 5.61 -9.10 5.56
CA VAL A 294 4.20 -9.18 5.12
C VAL A 294 4.03 -9.87 3.77
N ASN A 295 4.95 -9.68 2.83
CA ASN A 295 4.86 -10.30 1.49
C ASN A 295 5.02 -11.83 1.50
N GLY A 296 5.73 -12.38 2.48
CA GLY A 296 5.92 -13.84 2.64
C GLY A 296 4.73 -14.56 3.27
N LEU A 297 3.68 -13.85 3.71
CA LEU A 297 2.52 -14.46 4.36
C LEU A 297 1.51 -14.97 3.34
N GLU A 298 0.98 -16.14 3.65
CA GLU A 298 -0.28 -16.65 3.15
C GLU A 298 -1.26 -16.56 4.31
N PHE A 299 -2.30 -15.81 4.11
CA PHE A 299 -3.31 -15.56 5.13
C PHE A 299 -4.36 -16.64 5.14
#